data_791367bac5d234b50435396c75c2792f
#
_entry.id   791367bac5d234b50435396c75c2792f
#
_cell.length_a   1.000
_cell.length_b   1.000
_cell.length_c   1.000
_cell.angle_alpha   90.00
_cell.angle_beta   90.00
_cell.angle_gamma   90.00
#
_symmetry.space_group_name_H-M   'P 1'
#
loop_
_entity.id
_entity.type
_entity.pdbx_description
1 polymer ?
#
loop_
_entity_poly.entity_id
_entity_poly.type
_entity_poly.pdbx_seq_one_letter_code
_entity_poly.pdbx_strand_id
1 'polypeptide(L)'
;FEPISLHQQNPVFFEHRIFLFQEVLMKLIALDLDGTLLNSDKVVSERNAAALSLAAAQGNVIAPATGRALRAIPEQVMAFPFVHYAITINGAKVSDTRAGQALLRAEIALDTCLRLLDFVGRYDAMYDCYWNDTGWVDRSFLERVRYYNSDEEVVTLLRTTRAPVDDLKAFLRENGQPVQKVQLCFRDMAERETARAEIAAAFPEILVTSSFRNNLELNAADADKGRALLALAQHLGIPAADTIAFGDSSNDLRMLRAAGTSVAMGNAAPEVRAVCGCVTDTNDHDGVASFLYAHVLHGK
;
A
#
# COMPACT_ATOMS: atom_id res chain seq x y z
N PHE A 1 -63.15 -35.14 -57.20
CA PHE A 1 -61.83 -35.15 -56.40
C PHE A 1 -61.38 -33.75 -56.32
N GLU A 2 -61.57 -33.11 -55.13
CA GLU A 2 -61.07 -31.77 -54.79
C GLU A 2 -59.71 -31.89 -54.19
N PRO A 3 -58.75 -30.95 -54.46
CA PRO A 3 -57.46 -30.93 -53.79
C PRO A 3 -57.51 -30.15 -52.49
N ILE A 4 -56.93 -30.74 -51.45
CA ILE A 4 -56.82 -30.24 -50.10
C ILE A 4 -55.84 -29.03 -50.06
N SER A 5 -56.33 -27.90 -49.53
CA SER A 5 -55.57 -26.66 -49.26
C SER A 5 -54.55 -26.88 -48.14
N LEU A 6 -53.24 -26.65 -48.42
CA LEU A 6 -52.21 -26.59 -47.45
C LEU A 6 -52.21 -25.24 -46.73
N HIS A 7 -52.46 -25.24 -45.43
CA HIS A 7 -52.35 -24.11 -44.54
C HIS A 7 -50.84 -23.74 -44.37
N GLN A 8 -50.53 -22.52 -44.70
CA GLN A 8 -49.27 -21.90 -44.39
C GLN A 8 -49.17 -21.72 -42.86
N GLN A 9 -48.20 -22.42 -42.24
CA GLN A 9 -47.77 -22.15 -40.87
C GLN A 9 -46.75 -20.98 -40.88
N ASN A 10 -47.09 -19.90 -40.21
CA ASN A 10 -46.21 -18.80 -39.96
C ASN A 10 -45.04 -19.26 -39.06
N PRO A 11 -43.77 -18.98 -39.39
CA PRO A 11 -42.67 -19.20 -38.46
C PRO A 11 -42.73 -18.13 -37.37
N VAL A 12 -42.94 -18.58 -36.12
CA VAL A 12 -42.76 -17.76 -34.93
C VAL A 12 -41.27 -17.45 -34.79
N PHE A 13 -40.90 -16.21 -35.08
CA PHE A 13 -39.58 -15.72 -34.78
C PHE A 13 -39.42 -15.63 -33.26
N PHE A 14 -38.70 -16.58 -32.65
CA PHE A 14 -38.17 -16.45 -31.33
C PHE A 14 -37.02 -15.42 -31.43
N GLU A 15 -37.27 -14.16 -31.07
CA GLU A 15 -36.24 -13.20 -30.76
C GLU A 15 -35.49 -13.70 -29.52
N HIS A 16 -34.35 -14.36 -29.73
CA HIS A 16 -33.39 -14.60 -28.68
C HIS A 16 -32.81 -13.23 -28.30
N ARG A 17 -33.38 -12.57 -27.29
CA ARG A 17 -32.71 -11.52 -26.56
C ARG A 17 -31.48 -12.16 -25.90
N ILE A 18 -30.34 -12.08 -26.57
CA ILE A 18 -29.04 -12.31 -25.96
C ILE A 18 -28.89 -11.17 -24.93
N PHE A 19 -29.20 -11.47 -23.66
CA PHE A 19 -28.71 -10.68 -22.54
C PHE A 19 -27.21 -10.87 -22.54
N LEU A 20 -26.49 -9.94 -23.15
CA LEU A 20 -25.09 -9.74 -22.88
C LEU A 20 -25.01 -9.37 -21.38
N PHE A 21 -24.83 -10.37 -20.54
CA PHE A 21 -24.28 -10.15 -19.21
C PHE A 21 -22.92 -9.50 -19.47
N GLN A 22 -22.84 -8.18 -19.33
CA GLN A 22 -21.60 -7.50 -19.24
C GLN A 22 -20.98 -8.08 -17.97
N GLU A 23 -20.02 -9.01 -18.11
CA GLU A 23 -19.24 -9.51 -16.98
C GLU A 23 -18.65 -8.28 -16.33
N VAL A 24 -19.14 -7.93 -15.15
CA VAL A 24 -18.53 -6.89 -14.34
C VAL A 24 -17.19 -7.47 -13.92
N LEU A 25 -16.13 -7.14 -14.67
CA LEU A 25 -14.79 -7.57 -14.40
C LEU A 25 -14.41 -7.03 -13.02
N MET A 26 -14.22 -7.95 -12.09
CA MET A 26 -13.77 -7.67 -10.73
C MET A 26 -12.41 -6.98 -10.77
N LYS A 27 -12.30 -5.81 -10.16
CA LYS A 27 -11.04 -5.06 -10.09
C LYS A 27 -10.43 -5.16 -8.69
N LEU A 28 -9.10 -5.12 -8.63
CA LEU A 28 -8.36 -4.91 -7.39
C LEU A 28 -7.99 -3.43 -7.28
N ILE A 29 -8.52 -2.76 -6.26
CA ILE A 29 -8.28 -1.34 -5.97
C ILE A 29 -7.33 -1.26 -4.78
N ALA A 30 -6.08 -0.90 -5.02
CA ALA A 30 -5.06 -0.71 -4.02
C ALA A 30 -4.91 0.78 -3.69
N LEU A 31 -4.94 1.11 -2.42
CA LEU A 31 -4.97 2.49 -1.92
C LEU A 31 -3.83 2.70 -0.94
N ASP A 32 -2.91 3.61 -1.24
CA ASP A 32 -2.08 4.13 -0.16
C ASP A 32 -2.96 4.84 0.88
N LEU A 33 -2.44 5.02 2.08
CA LEU A 33 -3.20 5.62 3.19
C LEU A 33 -2.85 7.08 3.40
N ASP A 34 -1.61 7.36 3.80
CA ASP A 34 -1.17 8.69 4.22
C ASP A 34 -0.96 9.61 3.01
N GLY A 35 -1.77 10.66 2.90
CA GLY A 35 -1.74 11.55 1.72
C GLY A 35 -2.56 11.02 0.53
N THR A 36 -3.22 9.86 0.66
CA THR A 36 -4.06 9.26 -0.37
C THR A 36 -5.48 9.02 0.12
N LEU A 37 -5.76 7.95 0.87
CA LEU A 37 -7.11 7.68 1.39
C LEU A 37 -7.44 8.52 2.63
N LEU A 38 -6.44 8.75 3.49
CA LEU A 38 -6.56 9.56 4.69
C LEU A 38 -6.33 11.04 4.36
N ASN A 39 -7.26 11.90 4.80
CA ASN A 39 -7.09 13.35 4.72
C ASN A 39 -6.00 13.86 5.70
N SER A 40 -5.79 15.17 5.74
CA SER A 40 -4.81 15.80 6.65
C SER A 40 -5.12 15.57 8.13
N ASP A 41 -6.39 15.34 8.50
CA ASP A 41 -6.82 14.98 9.86
C ASP A 41 -6.66 13.47 10.17
N LYS A 42 -6.07 12.68 9.25
CA LYS A 42 -5.90 11.22 9.34
C LYS A 42 -7.23 10.44 9.40
N VAL A 43 -8.26 10.97 8.77
CA VAL A 43 -9.60 10.38 8.71
C VAL A 43 -9.97 10.02 7.28
N VAL A 44 -10.70 8.92 7.11
CA VAL A 44 -11.39 8.61 5.84
C VAL A 44 -12.67 9.42 5.78
N SER A 45 -12.81 10.28 4.77
CA SER A 45 -14.01 11.10 4.60
C SER A 45 -15.26 10.24 4.34
N GLU A 46 -16.43 10.75 4.68
CA GLU A 46 -17.70 10.06 4.40
C GLU A 46 -17.88 9.76 2.90
N ARG A 47 -17.44 10.67 2.02
CA ARG A 47 -17.53 10.51 0.57
C ARG A 47 -16.61 9.40 0.06
N ASN A 48 -15.36 9.34 0.55
CA ASN A 48 -14.43 8.24 0.24
C ASN A 48 -14.98 6.91 0.76
N ALA A 49 -15.49 6.86 1.99
CA ALA A 49 -16.08 5.66 2.58
C ALA A 49 -17.29 5.15 1.77
N ALA A 50 -18.18 6.05 1.33
CA ALA A 50 -19.34 5.72 0.50
C ALA A 50 -18.90 5.18 -0.86
N ALA A 51 -17.95 5.82 -1.54
CA ALA A 51 -17.44 5.38 -2.84
C ALA A 51 -16.80 3.99 -2.77
N LEU A 52 -15.97 3.73 -1.73
CA LEU A 52 -15.36 2.43 -1.50
C LEU A 52 -16.41 1.35 -1.21
N SER A 53 -17.42 1.66 -0.41
CA SER A 53 -18.51 0.73 -0.12
C SER A 53 -19.30 0.36 -1.38
N LEU A 54 -19.57 1.33 -2.25
CA LEU A 54 -20.24 1.09 -3.54
C LEU A 54 -19.34 0.25 -4.47
N ALA A 55 -18.05 0.55 -4.55
CA ALA A 55 -17.09 -0.23 -5.36
C ALA A 55 -17.04 -1.69 -4.89
N ALA A 56 -16.98 -1.92 -3.59
CA ALA A 56 -17.02 -3.26 -3.00
C ALA A 56 -18.35 -3.97 -3.26
N ALA A 57 -19.48 -3.27 -3.17
CA ALA A 57 -20.81 -3.82 -3.48
C ALA A 57 -20.95 -4.22 -4.96
N GLN A 58 -20.17 -3.61 -5.87
CA GLN A 58 -20.08 -3.99 -7.28
C GLN A 58 -19.09 -5.15 -7.54
N GLY A 59 -18.55 -5.79 -6.48
CA GLY A 59 -17.67 -6.94 -6.57
C GLY A 59 -16.19 -6.62 -6.65
N ASN A 60 -15.78 -5.35 -6.52
CA ASN A 60 -14.35 -5.00 -6.53
C ASN A 60 -13.72 -5.33 -5.17
N VAL A 61 -12.43 -5.71 -5.21
CA VAL A 61 -11.61 -5.95 -4.02
C VAL A 61 -10.90 -4.66 -3.65
N ILE A 62 -11.02 -4.24 -2.39
CA ILE A 62 -10.37 -3.05 -1.84
C ILE A 62 -9.23 -3.50 -0.91
N ALA A 63 -8.02 -3.01 -1.13
CA ALA A 63 -6.86 -3.33 -0.31
C ALA A 63 -6.05 -2.06 0.03
N PRO A 64 -5.88 -1.72 1.30
CA PRO A 64 -4.88 -0.72 1.69
C PRO A 64 -3.47 -1.22 1.32
N ALA A 65 -2.61 -0.31 0.83
CA ALA A 65 -1.23 -0.57 0.41
C ALA A 65 -0.30 0.48 1.03
N THR A 66 0.25 0.21 2.21
CA THR A 66 0.86 1.22 3.07
C THR A 66 2.27 0.84 3.55
N GLY A 67 3.07 1.86 3.92
CA GLY A 67 4.32 1.67 4.67
C GLY A 67 4.12 1.28 6.14
N ARG A 68 2.90 1.35 6.65
CA ARG A 68 2.55 0.99 8.02
C ARG A 68 2.55 -0.53 8.21
N ALA A 69 2.83 -0.98 9.44
CA ALA A 69 2.54 -2.35 9.85
C ALA A 69 1.03 -2.58 9.95
N LEU A 70 0.59 -3.84 9.86
CA LEU A 70 -0.85 -4.18 9.88
C LEU A 70 -1.56 -3.60 11.13
N ARG A 71 -0.93 -3.68 12.30
CA ARG A 71 -1.46 -3.13 13.55
C ARG A 71 -1.49 -1.60 13.62
N ALA A 72 -0.77 -0.92 12.73
CA ALA A 72 -0.70 0.53 12.65
C ALA A 72 -1.63 1.11 11.57
N ILE A 73 -2.36 0.28 10.85
CA ILE A 73 -3.45 0.73 9.99
C ILE A 73 -4.57 1.26 10.89
N PRO A 74 -5.11 2.47 10.64
CA PRO A 74 -6.19 3.02 11.45
C PRO A 74 -7.38 2.07 11.54
N GLU A 75 -7.96 1.96 12.73
CA GLU A 75 -9.11 1.10 12.98
C GLU A 75 -10.28 1.38 12.03
N GLN A 76 -10.54 2.66 11.72
CA GLN A 76 -11.59 3.07 10.77
C GLN A 76 -11.42 2.43 9.37
N VAL A 77 -10.19 2.15 8.92
CA VAL A 77 -9.93 1.48 7.64
C VAL A 77 -10.17 -0.02 7.77
N MET A 78 -9.69 -0.63 8.85
CA MET A 78 -9.84 -2.07 9.10
C MET A 78 -11.27 -2.46 9.50
N ALA A 79 -12.08 -1.51 9.97
CA ALA A 79 -13.48 -1.71 10.32
C ALA A 79 -14.41 -1.82 9.08
N PHE A 80 -13.93 -1.46 7.89
CA PHE A 80 -14.71 -1.68 6.67
C PHE A 80 -14.90 -3.18 6.42
N PRO A 81 -16.14 -3.67 6.29
CA PRO A 81 -16.42 -5.10 6.19
C PRO A 81 -15.91 -5.75 4.90
N PHE A 82 -15.48 -4.95 3.94
CA PHE A 82 -14.95 -5.36 2.65
C PHE A 82 -13.40 -5.32 2.58
N VAL A 83 -12.70 -4.83 3.60
CA VAL A 83 -11.23 -4.85 3.66
C VAL A 83 -10.76 -6.20 4.20
N HIS A 84 -10.48 -7.12 3.29
CA HIS A 84 -10.06 -8.48 3.60
C HIS A 84 -8.57 -8.73 3.35
N TYR A 85 -7.94 -7.85 2.60
CA TYR A 85 -6.53 -7.93 2.23
C TYR A 85 -5.83 -6.64 2.58
N ALA A 86 -4.54 -6.72 2.93
CA ALA A 86 -3.71 -5.55 3.18
C ALA A 86 -2.29 -5.80 2.66
N ILE A 87 -1.76 -4.82 1.95
CA ILE A 87 -0.36 -4.70 1.56
C ILE A 87 0.29 -3.77 2.59
N THR A 88 1.26 -4.27 3.36
CA THR A 88 1.84 -3.56 4.51
C THR A 88 3.36 -3.50 4.41
N ILE A 89 3.94 -2.56 5.17
CA ILE A 89 5.39 -2.37 5.27
C ILE A 89 6.02 -2.26 3.86
N ASN A 90 5.45 -1.37 3.02
CA ASN A 90 5.87 -1.13 1.63
C ASN A 90 5.88 -2.37 0.73
N GLY A 91 5.01 -3.36 1.00
CA GLY A 91 4.95 -4.60 0.24
C GLY A 91 5.80 -5.74 0.80
N ALA A 92 6.46 -5.55 1.95
CA ALA A 92 7.15 -6.63 2.64
C ALA A 92 6.19 -7.75 3.09
N LYS A 93 4.90 -7.41 3.24
CA LYS A 93 3.88 -8.40 3.62
C LYS A 93 2.57 -8.12 2.91
N VAL A 94 1.95 -9.18 2.38
CA VAL A 94 0.55 -9.20 1.96
C VAL A 94 -0.21 -10.14 2.87
N SER A 95 -1.28 -9.67 3.48
CA SER A 95 -2.07 -10.43 4.44
C SER A 95 -3.50 -10.63 3.94
N ASP A 96 -4.02 -11.87 4.13
CA ASP A 96 -5.46 -12.11 4.24
C ASP A 96 -5.83 -11.88 5.71
N THR A 97 -6.57 -10.80 5.97
CA THR A 97 -6.93 -10.38 7.33
C THR A 97 -8.04 -11.23 7.93
N ARG A 98 -8.87 -11.89 7.10
CA ARG A 98 -9.92 -12.81 7.53
C ARG A 98 -9.36 -14.17 7.94
N ALA A 99 -8.46 -14.71 7.11
CA ALA A 99 -7.80 -15.98 7.39
C ALA A 99 -6.66 -15.82 8.45
N GLY A 100 -6.23 -14.58 8.73
CA GLY A 100 -5.12 -14.30 9.64
C GLY A 100 -3.76 -14.80 9.12
N GLN A 101 -3.60 -14.93 7.81
CA GLN A 101 -2.40 -15.50 7.20
C GLN A 101 -1.68 -14.50 6.28
N ALA A 102 -0.37 -14.67 6.15
CA ALA A 102 0.42 -13.95 5.16
C ALA A 102 0.41 -14.71 3.83
N LEU A 103 0.04 -14.00 2.75
CA LEU A 103 0.08 -14.51 1.38
C LEU A 103 1.45 -14.29 0.73
N LEU A 104 2.15 -13.22 1.13
CA LEU A 104 3.49 -12.87 0.68
C LEU A 104 4.30 -12.36 1.85
N ARG A 105 5.59 -12.72 1.90
CA ARG A 105 6.62 -12.11 2.74
C ARG A 105 7.85 -11.81 1.88
N ALA A 106 8.40 -10.61 2.05
CA ALA A 106 9.66 -10.17 1.45
C ALA A 106 10.43 -9.45 2.56
N GLU A 107 11.32 -10.16 3.22
CA GLU A 107 11.95 -9.74 4.47
C GLU A 107 13.48 -9.68 4.29
N ILE A 108 14.13 -8.78 5.00
CA ILE A 108 15.59 -8.63 5.04
C ILE A 108 16.14 -9.78 5.91
N ALA A 109 17.06 -10.58 5.37
CA ALA A 109 17.73 -11.62 6.14
C ALA A 109 18.40 -11.02 7.39
N LEU A 110 18.39 -11.75 8.50
CA LEU A 110 18.93 -11.25 9.78
C LEU A 110 20.40 -10.79 9.68
N ASP A 111 21.24 -11.56 9.00
CA ASP A 111 22.66 -11.18 8.80
C ASP A 111 22.79 -9.86 8.02
N THR A 112 22.02 -9.71 6.94
CA THR A 112 21.99 -8.45 6.19
C THR A 112 21.48 -7.30 7.05
N CYS A 113 20.43 -7.52 7.86
CA CYS A 113 19.91 -6.51 8.78
C CYS A 113 21.00 -6.08 9.79
N LEU A 114 21.70 -7.01 10.42
CA LEU A 114 22.74 -6.70 11.40
C LEU A 114 23.90 -5.94 10.75
N ARG A 115 24.38 -6.34 9.56
CA ARG A 115 25.38 -5.59 8.78
C ARG A 115 24.89 -4.18 8.45
N LEU A 116 23.62 -4.04 8.07
CA LEU A 116 22.99 -2.77 7.78
C LEU A 116 22.95 -1.86 9.02
N LEU A 117 22.57 -2.41 10.19
CA LEU A 117 22.56 -1.66 11.45
C LEU A 117 23.97 -1.24 11.90
N ASP A 118 25.01 -2.07 11.65
CA ASP A 118 26.41 -1.68 11.88
C ASP A 118 26.83 -0.54 10.94
N PHE A 119 26.40 -0.62 9.67
CA PHE A 119 26.71 0.40 8.68
C PHE A 119 26.04 1.75 8.97
N VAL A 120 24.76 1.75 9.33
CA VAL A 120 24.01 2.98 9.59
C VAL A 120 24.32 3.61 10.94
N GLY A 121 24.90 2.86 11.88
CA GLY A 121 25.34 3.36 13.18
C GLY A 121 26.42 4.45 13.13
N ARG A 122 27.00 4.74 11.96
CA ARG A 122 27.96 5.84 11.74
C ARG A 122 27.30 7.21 11.50
N TYR A 123 26.00 7.24 11.24
CA TYR A 123 25.25 8.48 11.03
C TYR A 123 24.59 8.94 12.32
N ASP A 124 24.39 10.26 12.47
CA ASP A 124 23.55 10.81 13.54
C ASP A 124 22.07 10.65 13.19
N ALA A 125 21.62 9.42 13.22
CA ALA A 125 20.26 9.02 12.89
C ALA A 125 19.67 8.09 13.95
N MET A 126 18.40 8.30 14.28
CA MET A 126 17.62 7.30 14.99
C MET A 126 17.26 6.19 14.00
N TYR A 127 17.36 4.93 14.42
CA TYR A 127 16.86 3.82 13.62
C TYR A 127 15.97 2.86 14.43
N ASP A 128 15.01 2.24 13.75
CA ASP A 128 14.15 1.18 14.26
C ASP A 128 14.04 0.02 13.25
N CYS A 129 13.64 -1.16 13.73
CA CYS A 129 13.42 -2.35 12.91
C CYS A 129 12.00 -2.87 13.10
N TYR A 130 11.38 -3.29 11.99
CA TYR A 130 10.08 -3.95 12.04
C TYR A 130 10.27 -5.47 12.05
N TRP A 131 9.82 -6.09 13.13
CA TRP A 131 9.76 -7.52 13.27
C TRP A 131 8.39 -7.93 13.83
N ASN A 132 7.77 -8.94 13.24
CA ASN A 132 6.44 -9.42 13.61
C ASN A 132 5.39 -8.31 13.71
N ASP A 133 5.32 -7.47 12.65
CA ASP A 133 4.41 -6.32 12.51
C ASP A 133 4.52 -5.25 13.63
N THR A 134 5.63 -5.22 14.33
CA THR A 134 5.93 -4.25 15.40
C THR A 134 7.25 -3.56 15.11
N GLY A 135 7.28 -2.24 15.24
CA GLY A 135 8.52 -1.45 15.17
C GLY A 135 9.26 -1.52 16.51
N TRP A 136 10.47 -2.04 16.51
CA TRP A 136 11.35 -2.17 17.68
C TRP A 136 12.49 -1.15 17.61
N VAL A 137 12.79 -0.50 18.72
CA VAL A 137 13.75 0.61 18.78
C VAL A 137 14.54 0.56 20.07
N ASP A 138 15.82 0.99 20.01
CA ASP A 138 16.56 1.21 21.25
C ASP A 138 15.88 2.27 22.11
N ARG A 139 15.70 2.00 23.39
CA ARG A 139 15.07 2.91 24.36
C ARG A 139 15.71 4.30 24.33
N SER A 140 17.02 4.36 24.24
CA SER A 140 17.78 5.60 24.18
C SER A 140 17.43 6.49 22.98
N PHE A 141 17.07 5.90 21.84
CA PHE A 141 16.59 6.66 20.68
C PHE A 141 15.18 7.21 20.91
N LEU A 142 14.30 6.41 21.51
CA LEU A 142 12.92 6.83 21.77
C LEU A 142 12.87 7.96 22.81
N GLU A 143 13.75 7.94 23.80
CA GLU A 143 13.91 9.03 24.77
C GLU A 143 14.34 10.34 24.10
N ARG A 144 15.20 10.26 23.07
CA ARG A 144 15.74 11.38 22.30
C ARG A 144 14.99 11.63 20.99
N VAL A 145 13.79 11.08 20.77
CA VAL A 145 13.08 11.17 19.51
C VAL A 145 12.89 12.60 19.01
N ARG A 146 12.71 13.58 19.92
CA ARG A 146 12.60 15.01 19.57
C ARG A 146 13.89 15.64 19.06
N TYR A 147 15.03 15.02 19.31
CA TYR A 147 16.29 15.46 18.73
C TYR A 147 16.32 15.18 17.21
N TYR A 148 15.72 14.06 16.79
CA TYR A 148 15.69 13.63 15.40
C TYR A 148 14.45 14.16 14.64
N ASN A 149 13.37 14.46 15.34
CA ASN A 149 12.10 14.92 14.74
C ASN A 149 11.57 16.15 15.48
N SER A 150 11.37 17.23 14.73
CA SER A 150 10.72 18.45 15.22
C SER A 150 9.19 18.46 15.04
N ASP A 151 8.66 17.51 14.27
CA ASP A 151 7.24 17.35 14.01
C ASP A 151 6.61 16.53 15.14
N GLU A 152 5.71 17.15 15.92
CA GLU A 152 5.05 16.53 17.07
C GLU A 152 4.13 15.37 16.68
N GLU A 153 3.56 15.37 15.47
CA GLU A 153 2.76 14.23 14.99
C GLU A 153 3.66 13.01 14.78
N VAL A 154 4.82 13.19 14.15
CA VAL A 154 5.82 12.14 13.95
C VAL A 154 6.37 11.66 15.30
N VAL A 155 6.68 12.56 16.22
CA VAL A 155 7.14 12.22 17.58
C VAL A 155 6.09 11.38 18.30
N THR A 156 4.84 11.78 18.25
CA THR A 156 3.73 11.05 18.86
C THR A 156 3.55 9.68 18.22
N LEU A 157 3.58 9.61 16.90
CA LEU A 157 3.50 8.35 16.14
C LEU A 157 4.61 7.38 16.58
N LEU A 158 5.86 7.83 16.59
CA LEU A 158 6.99 6.98 16.99
C LEU A 158 6.86 6.49 18.44
N ARG A 159 6.47 7.37 19.37
CA ARG A 159 6.30 7.00 20.79
C ARG A 159 5.16 6.03 21.05
N THR A 160 4.09 6.10 20.27
CA THR A 160 2.91 5.26 20.47
C THR A 160 2.97 3.94 19.71
N THR A 161 3.77 3.85 18.64
CA THR A 161 3.81 2.68 17.78
C THR A 161 5.09 1.87 17.86
N ARG A 162 6.14 2.36 18.58
CA ARG A 162 7.41 1.64 18.75
C ARG A 162 7.48 0.96 20.11
N ALA A 163 7.95 -0.29 20.11
CA ALA A 163 8.27 -1.04 21.32
C ALA A 163 9.75 -0.84 21.67
N PRO A 164 10.08 -0.26 22.85
CA PRO A 164 11.45 -0.05 23.24
C PRO A 164 12.11 -1.33 23.72
N VAL A 165 13.38 -1.54 23.32
CA VAL A 165 14.29 -2.56 23.85
C VAL A 165 15.57 -1.88 24.32
N ASP A 166 16.36 -2.56 25.15
CA ASP A 166 17.58 -1.99 25.70
C ASP A 166 18.76 -2.07 24.70
N ASP A 167 18.80 -3.12 23.86
CA ASP A 167 19.75 -3.32 22.77
C ASP A 167 19.02 -3.99 21.59
N LEU A 168 18.76 -3.22 20.53
CA LEU A 168 18.04 -3.70 19.36
C LEU A 168 18.78 -4.83 18.63
N LYS A 169 20.12 -4.75 18.54
CA LYS A 169 20.88 -5.81 17.85
C LYS A 169 20.89 -7.11 18.63
N ALA A 170 21.01 -7.03 19.96
CA ALA A 170 20.93 -8.21 20.83
C ALA A 170 19.53 -8.85 20.73
N PHE A 171 18.48 -8.04 20.80
CA PHE A 171 17.08 -8.47 20.63
C PHE A 171 16.86 -9.19 19.29
N LEU A 172 17.35 -8.64 18.17
CA LEU A 172 17.20 -9.25 16.86
C LEU A 172 17.98 -10.57 16.75
N ARG A 173 19.19 -10.66 17.33
CA ARG A 173 19.98 -11.92 17.37
C ARG A 173 19.28 -13.01 18.17
N GLU A 174 18.70 -12.67 19.31
CA GLU A 174 17.96 -13.60 20.15
C GLU A 174 16.72 -14.17 19.43
N ASN A 175 16.00 -13.31 18.70
CA ASN A 175 14.82 -13.75 17.92
C ASN A 175 15.21 -14.60 16.71
N GLY A 176 16.40 -14.40 16.12
CA GLY A 176 16.92 -15.24 15.05
C GLY A 176 16.13 -15.18 13.73
N GLN A 177 15.24 -14.20 13.54
CA GLN A 177 14.31 -14.12 12.42
C GLN A 177 14.64 -12.96 11.47
N PRO A 178 14.28 -13.05 10.19
CA PRO A 178 14.37 -11.93 9.26
C PRO A 178 13.49 -10.75 9.71
N VAL A 179 13.82 -9.55 9.25
CA VAL A 179 13.10 -8.31 9.57
C VAL A 179 12.37 -7.77 8.36
N GLN A 180 11.23 -7.12 8.59
CA GLN A 180 10.35 -6.62 7.53
C GLN A 180 10.85 -5.28 6.96
N LYS A 181 11.45 -4.43 7.79
CA LYS A 181 11.93 -3.09 7.42
C LYS A 181 12.92 -2.57 8.46
N VAL A 182 13.90 -1.80 8.02
CA VAL A 182 14.67 -0.88 8.87
C VAL A 182 14.27 0.54 8.49
N GLN A 183 14.01 1.40 9.47
CA GLN A 183 13.71 2.80 9.24
C GLN A 183 14.76 3.66 9.92
N LEU A 184 15.17 4.73 9.25
CA LEU A 184 16.05 5.76 9.82
C LEU A 184 15.33 7.10 9.85
N CYS A 185 15.56 7.90 10.88
CA CYS A 185 15.14 9.29 10.96
C CYS A 185 16.34 10.17 11.21
N PHE A 186 16.53 11.17 10.35
CA PHE A 186 17.68 12.07 10.35
C PHE A 186 17.29 13.46 10.85
N ARG A 187 18.19 14.09 11.58
CA ARG A 187 18.10 15.51 11.88
C ARG A 187 18.64 16.35 10.71
N ASP A 188 19.76 15.92 10.13
CA ASP A 188 20.41 16.60 9.01
C ASP A 188 19.98 15.99 7.66
N MET A 189 19.44 16.83 6.79
CA MET A 189 18.97 16.40 5.48
C MET A 189 20.11 16.13 4.49
N ALA A 190 21.27 16.78 4.64
CA ALA A 190 22.44 16.50 3.81
C ALA A 190 23.03 15.12 4.16
N GLU A 191 23.10 14.81 5.45
CA GLU A 191 23.52 13.49 5.93
C GLU A 191 22.55 12.39 5.47
N ARG A 192 21.24 12.67 5.49
CA ARG A 192 20.22 11.76 4.97
C ARG A 192 20.46 11.41 3.50
N GLU A 193 20.72 12.40 2.62
CA GLU A 193 20.98 12.12 1.20
C GLU A 193 22.30 11.38 0.98
N THR A 194 23.33 11.68 1.77
CA THR A 194 24.59 10.92 1.79
C THR A 194 24.33 9.47 2.18
N ALA A 195 23.60 9.25 3.27
CA ALA A 195 23.26 7.91 3.74
C ALA A 195 22.44 7.13 2.69
N ARG A 196 21.47 7.79 2.03
CA ARG A 196 20.70 7.20 0.93
C ARG A 196 21.60 6.63 -0.17
N ALA A 197 22.54 7.44 -0.65
CA ALA A 197 23.43 7.04 -1.73
C ALA A 197 24.39 5.92 -1.31
N GLU A 198 24.98 6.03 -0.12
CA GLU A 198 25.93 5.07 0.39
C GLU A 198 25.30 3.73 0.75
N ILE A 199 24.09 3.71 1.33
CA ILE A 199 23.33 2.49 1.61
C ILE A 199 22.98 1.80 0.29
N ALA A 200 22.45 2.52 -0.68
CA ALA A 200 22.07 1.96 -1.98
C ALA A 200 23.29 1.34 -2.73
N ALA A 201 24.48 1.93 -2.57
CA ALA A 201 25.71 1.41 -3.15
C ALA A 201 26.26 0.18 -2.40
N ALA A 202 26.17 0.17 -1.06
CA ALA A 202 26.74 -0.88 -0.23
C ALA A 202 25.83 -2.13 -0.11
N PHE A 203 24.52 -1.96 -0.26
CA PHE A 203 23.52 -3.00 -0.09
C PHE A 203 22.56 -3.04 -1.30
N PRO A 204 23.00 -3.59 -2.45
CA PRO A 204 22.14 -3.67 -3.65
C PRO A 204 20.88 -4.53 -3.46
N GLU A 205 20.88 -5.39 -2.44
CA GLU A 205 19.72 -6.18 -2.01
C GLU A 205 18.68 -5.39 -1.20
N ILE A 206 18.94 -4.09 -0.92
CA ILE A 206 18.06 -3.22 -0.14
C ILE A 206 17.44 -2.15 -1.05
N LEU A 207 16.12 -2.03 -0.98
CA LEU A 207 15.36 -0.94 -1.57
C LEU A 207 15.28 0.22 -0.57
N VAL A 208 15.78 1.40 -0.98
CA VAL A 208 15.73 2.63 -0.16
C VAL A 208 14.61 3.53 -0.65
N THR A 209 13.61 3.76 0.19
CA THR A 209 12.48 4.66 -0.07
C THR A 209 12.34 5.71 1.05
N SER A 210 11.32 6.53 0.98
CA SER A 210 11.01 7.56 1.98
C SER A 210 9.51 7.82 1.97
N SER A 211 8.91 7.98 3.14
CA SER A 211 7.50 8.37 3.33
C SER A 211 7.33 9.69 4.08
N PHE A 212 8.40 10.17 4.75
CA PHE A 212 8.45 11.47 5.41
C PHE A 212 9.67 12.25 4.92
N ARG A 213 9.66 13.55 5.18
CA ARG A 213 10.74 14.44 4.76
C ARG A 213 12.12 13.99 5.27
N ASN A 214 12.21 13.51 6.50
CA ASN A 214 13.46 13.23 7.20
C ASN A 214 13.74 11.74 7.45
N ASN A 215 12.97 10.82 6.83
CA ASN A 215 13.22 9.39 6.99
C ASN A 215 13.85 8.74 5.76
N LEU A 216 14.45 7.58 5.98
CA LEU A 216 14.71 6.55 4.98
C LEU A 216 14.05 5.25 5.45
N GLU A 217 13.43 4.55 4.52
CA GLU A 217 12.85 3.22 4.73
C GLU A 217 13.62 2.22 3.89
N LEU A 218 14.14 1.21 4.54
CA LEU A 218 15.02 0.18 4.00
C LEU A 218 14.26 -1.14 4.03
N ASN A 219 13.88 -1.63 2.88
CA ASN A 219 13.19 -2.90 2.71
C ASN A 219 14.05 -3.86 1.89
N ALA A 220 13.75 -5.15 1.88
CA ALA A 220 14.34 -6.05 0.90
C ALA A 220 14.02 -5.57 -0.52
N ALA A 221 14.92 -5.77 -1.49
CA ALA A 221 14.76 -5.24 -2.85
C ALA A 221 13.48 -5.73 -3.54
N ASP A 222 12.97 -6.87 -3.11
CA ASP A 222 11.74 -7.48 -3.59
C ASP A 222 10.51 -7.11 -2.74
N ALA A 223 10.68 -6.33 -1.66
CA ALA A 223 9.59 -5.77 -0.86
C ALA A 223 9.19 -4.42 -1.46
N ASP A 224 8.34 -4.44 -2.46
CA ASP A 224 7.75 -3.23 -3.03
C ASP A 224 6.24 -3.39 -3.22
N LYS A 225 5.53 -2.27 -3.11
CA LYS A 225 4.05 -2.25 -3.22
C LYS A 225 3.56 -2.76 -4.59
N GLY A 226 4.36 -2.61 -5.66
CA GLY A 226 3.99 -3.05 -7.01
C GLY A 226 4.03 -4.57 -7.14
N ARG A 227 5.12 -5.21 -6.69
CA ARG A 227 5.19 -6.67 -6.63
C ARG A 227 4.09 -7.25 -5.73
N ALA A 228 3.85 -6.61 -4.59
CA ALA A 228 2.80 -7.03 -3.66
C ALA A 228 1.40 -6.90 -4.26
N LEU A 229 1.12 -5.82 -5.01
CA LEU A 229 -0.13 -5.64 -5.77
C LEU A 229 -0.33 -6.77 -6.77
N LEU A 230 0.69 -7.07 -7.60
CA LEU A 230 0.59 -8.11 -8.62
C LEU A 230 0.46 -9.51 -8.00
N ALA A 231 1.16 -9.78 -6.89
CA ALA A 231 1.01 -11.05 -6.17
C ALA A 231 -0.40 -11.23 -5.58
N LEU A 232 -0.98 -10.17 -5.03
CA LEU A 232 -2.37 -10.18 -4.55
C LEU A 232 -3.35 -10.36 -5.71
N ALA A 233 -3.17 -9.64 -6.81
CA ALA A 233 -3.99 -9.78 -8.01
C ALA A 233 -3.96 -11.22 -8.55
N GLN A 234 -2.76 -11.82 -8.64
CA GLN A 234 -2.58 -13.21 -9.05
C GLN A 234 -3.30 -14.19 -8.10
N HIS A 235 -3.17 -13.99 -6.78
CA HIS A 235 -3.84 -14.81 -5.77
C HIS A 235 -5.38 -14.77 -5.93
N LEU A 236 -5.92 -13.61 -6.31
CA LEU A 236 -7.35 -13.38 -6.51
C LEU A 236 -7.84 -13.78 -7.91
N GLY A 237 -6.95 -14.18 -8.82
CA GLY A 237 -7.30 -14.44 -10.22
C GLY A 237 -7.67 -13.18 -11.02
N ILE A 238 -7.24 -11.99 -10.55
CA ILE A 238 -7.50 -10.70 -11.20
C ILE A 238 -6.34 -10.39 -12.15
N PRO A 239 -6.60 -10.13 -13.45
CA PRO A 239 -5.56 -9.70 -14.37
C PRO A 239 -4.89 -8.39 -13.92
N ALA A 240 -3.59 -8.22 -14.16
CA ALA A 240 -2.88 -6.98 -13.84
C ALA A 240 -3.53 -5.74 -14.47
N ALA A 241 -4.11 -5.89 -15.67
CA ALA A 241 -4.85 -4.83 -16.37
C ALA A 241 -6.10 -4.34 -15.62
N ASP A 242 -6.66 -5.18 -14.74
CA ASP A 242 -7.84 -4.88 -13.92
C ASP A 242 -7.47 -4.43 -12.50
N THR A 243 -6.22 -4.01 -12.28
CA THR A 243 -5.79 -3.39 -11.04
C THR A 243 -5.84 -1.87 -11.14
N ILE A 244 -6.25 -1.20 -10.06
CA ILE A 244 -6.23 0.26 -9.92
C ILE A 244 -5.38 0.57 -8.69
N ALA A 245 -4.42 1.48 -8.81
CA ALA A 245 -3.59 1.91 -7.70
C ALA A 245 -3.65 3.42 -7.51
N PHE A 246 -3.80 3.85 -6.26
CA PHE A 246 -3.75 5.25 -5.84
C PHE A 246 -2.54 5.50 -4.97
N GLY A 247 -1.84 6.63 -5.18
CA GLY A 247 -0.68 6.99 -4.37
C GLY A 247 -0.27 8.45 -4.56
N ASP A 248 0.61 8.93 -3.68
CA ASP A 248 1.09 10.31 -3.67
C ASP A 248 2.61 10.44 -3.47
N SER A 249 3.27 9.41 -2.95
CA SER A 249 4.66 9.46 -2.49
C SER A 249 5.59 8.51 -3.27
N SER A 250 6.90 8.65 -3.05
CA SER A 250 7.93 7.89 -3.77
C SER A 250 7.86 6.37 -3.55
N ASN A 251 7.36 5.91 -2.38
CA ASN A 251 7.15 4.49 -2.09
C ASN A 251 5.99 3.87 -2.89
N ASP A 252 5.16 4.69 -3.55
CA ASP A 252 4.07 4.24 -4.42
C ASP A 252 4.48 4.05 -5.87
N LEU A 253 5.62 4.62 -6.29
CA LEU A 253 6.04 4.65 -7.69
C LEU A 253 6.05 3.27 -8.36
N ARG A 254 6.50 2.23 -7.66
CA ARG A 254 6.51 0.87 -8.20
C ARG A 254 5.09 0.29 -8.31
N MET A 255 4.21 0.57 -7.35
CA MET A 255 2.80 0.16 -7.38
C MET A 255 2.06 0.84 -8.54
N LEU A 256 2.24 2.14 -8.68
CA LEU A 256 1.61 2.93 -9.74
C LEU A 256 2.07 2.50 -11.13
N ARG A 257 3.35 2.15 -11.30
CA ARG A 257 3.87 1.60 -12.57
C ARG A 257 3.41 0.18 -12.89
N ALA A 258 3.11 -0.60 -11.86
CA ALA A 258 2.69 -2.01 -12.02
C ALA A 258 1.19 -2.16 -12.26
N ALA A 259 0.39 -1.19 -11.83
CA ALA A 259 -1.07 -1.22 -11.94
C ALA A 259 -1.55 -1.03 -13.38
N GLY A 260 -2.65 -1.68 -13.74
CA GLY A 260 -3.34 -1.47 -15.02
C GLY A 260 -3.89 -0.04 -15.15
N THR A 261 -4.32 0.55 -14.04
CA THR A 261 -4.70 1.98 -13.97
C THR A 261 -3.97 2.61 -12.79
N SER A 262 -3.13 3.61 -13.07
CA SER A 262 -2.39 4.37 -12.07
C SER A 262 -3.02 5.76 -11.87
N VAL A 263 -3.29 6.10 -10.61
CA VAL A 263 -3.95 7.35 -10.22
C VAL A 263 -3.08 8.10 -9.21
N ALA A 264 -2.52 9.22 -9.60
CA ALA A 264 -1.85 10.12 -8.68
C ALA A 264 -2.87 11.02 -7.98
N MET A 265 -2.68 11.21 -6.68
CA MET A 265 -3.44 12.22 -5.94
C MET A 265 -3.05 13.64 -6.37
N GLY A 266 -3.95 14.60 -6.24
CA GLY A 266 -3.70 16.00 -6.56
C GLY A 266 -2.59 16.66 -5.71
N ASN A 267 -2.36 16.15 -4.50
CA ASN A 267 -1.26 16.52 -3.61
C ASN A 267 0.04 15.72 -3.86
N ALA A 268 0.04 14.77 -4.81
CA ALA A 268 1.20 13.92 -5.07
C ALA A 268 2.42 14.73 -5.54
N ALA A 269 3.61 14.21 -5.21
CA ALA A 269 4.88 14.75 -5.68
C ALA A 269 4.95 14.79 -7.22
N PRO A 270 5.67 15.75 -7.85
CA PRO A 270 5.73 15.88 -9.30
C PRO A 270 6.20 14.59 -10.02
N GLU A 271 7.16 13.89 -9.45
CA GLU A 271 7.68 12.61 -9.98
C GLU A 271 6.64 11.48 -9.95
N VAL A 272 5.72 11.50 -8.98
CA VAL A 272 4.61 10.54 -8.89
C VAL A 272 3.57 10.85 -9.97
N ARG A 273 3.17 12.12 -10.09
CA ARG A 273 2.25 12.54 -11.15
C ARG A 273 2.76 12.24 -12.56
N ALA A 274 4.09 12.35 -12.77
CA ALA A 274 4.71 12.13 -14.07
C ALA A 274 4.64 10.68 -14.56
N VAL A 275 4.44 9.69 -13.67
CA VAL A 275 4.37 8.26 -14.04
C VAL A 275 2.95 7.72 -14.10
N CYS A 276 1.95 8.50 -13.69
CA CYS A 276 0.56 8.07 -13.65
C CYS A 276 -0.20 8.41 -14.93
N GLY A 277 -1.10 7.51 -15.32
CA GLY A 277 -2.03 7.75 -16.44
C GLY A 277 -3.16 8.72 -16.09
N CYS A 278 -3.48 8.84 -14.79
CA CYS A 278 -4.54 9.70 -14.28
C CYS A 278 -4.08 10.52 -13.08
N VAL A 279 -4.66 11.71 -12.94
CA VAL A 279 -4.53 12.54 -11.73
C VAL A 279 -5.94 12.84 -11.24
N THR A 280 -6.17 12.69 -9.93
CA THR A 280 -7.44 13.00 -9.28
C THR A 280 -7.32 14.22 -8.36
N ASP A 281 -8.36 14.53 -7.57
CA ASP A 281 -8.34 15.57 -6.56
C ASP A 281 -7.36 15.23 -5.43
N THR A 282 -7.14 16.15 -4.50
CA THR A 282 -6.28 15.91 -3.35
C THR A 282 -6.96 14.97 -2.34
N ASN A 283 -6.18 14.43 -1.40
CA ASN A 283 -6.70 13.65 -0.29
C ASN A 283 -7.68 14.44 0.60
N ASP A 284 -7.51 15.76 0.72
CA ASP A 284 -8.41 16.66 1.46
C ASP A 284 -9.69 17.03 0.67
N HIS A 285 -9.72 16.72 -0.63
CA HIS A 285 -10.86 16.96 -1.52
C HIS A 285 -11.43 15.66 -2.10
N ASP A 286 -11.37 14.58 -1.33
CA ASP A 286 -11.97 13.28 -1.67
C ASP A 286 -11.52 12.69 -3.00
N GLY A 287 -10.24 12.83 -3.36
CA GLY A 287 -9.72 12.43 -4.67
C GLY A 287 -9.98 10.97 -5.02
N VAL A 288 -9.95 10.05 -4.03
CA VAL A 288 -10.29 8.64 -4.27
C VAL A 288 -11.74 8.50 -4.74
N ALA A 289 -12.69 9.12 -4.04
CA ALA A 289 -14.11 9.09 -4.41
C ALA A 289 -14.35 9.75 -5.76
N SER A 290 -13.74 10.91 -6.02
CA SER A 290 -13.86 11.63 -7.29
C SER A 290 -13.50 10.72 -8.47
N PHE A 291 -12.37 10.01 -8.38
CA PHE A 291 -11.96 9.07 -9.43
C PHE A 291 -12.92 7.87 -9.54
N LEU A 292 -13.29 7.26 -8.39
CA LEU A 292 -14.16 6.09 -8.40
C LEU A 292 -15.52 6.40 -9.02
N TYR A 293 -16.16 7.52 -8.68
CA TYR A 293 -17.43 7.94 -9.26
C TYR A 293 -17.33 8.22 -10.77
N ALA A 294 -16.21 8.77 -11.23
CA ALA A 294 -16.04 9.11 -12.64
C ALA A 294 -15.70 7.90 -13.53
N HIS A 295 -14.99 6.89 -13.00
CA HIS A 295 -14.36 5.87 -13.85
C HIS A 295 -14.67 4.42 -13.48
N VAL A 296 -15.17 4.15 -12.28
CA VAL A 296 -15.36 2.77 -11.76
C VAL A 296 -16.81 2.48 -11.44
N LEU A 297 -17.48 3.43 -10.77
CA LEU A 297 -18.84 3.25 -10.29
C LEU A 297 -19.82 3.55 -11.43
N HIS A 298 -20.39 2.51 -12.01
CA HIS A 298 -21.47 2.67 -12.99
C HIS A 298 -22.77 2.97 -12.25
N GLY A 299 -23.33 4.16 -12.48
CA GLY A 299 -24.67 4.49 -11.98
C GLY A 299 -25.69 3.52 -12.55
N LYS A 300 -26.54 2.95 -11.68
CA LYS A 300 -27.81 2.36 -12.10
C LYS A 300 -28.83 3.46 -12.29
#